data_fce3b48eea4072cd8966661b4eef6415
#
_entry.id   fce3b48eea4072cd8966661b4eef6415
#
_cell.length_a   1.000
_cell.length_b   1.000
_cell.length_c   1.000
_cell.angle_alpha   90.00
_cell.angle_beta   90.00
_cell.angle_gamma   90.00
#
_symmetry.space_group_name_H-M   'P 1'
#
loop_
_entity.id
_entity.type
_entity.pdbx_description
1 polymer ?
#
loop_
_entity_poly.entity_id
_entity_poly.type
_entity_poly.pdbx_seq_one_letter_code
_entity_poly.pdbx_strand_id
1 'polypeptide(L)'
;MPANDDLAVRLMVEFAERTGLVSKTKSPNRYLWTDAFAVCNFLELFARTGESKYREYAISLIDQVHQVLGRYRHDDVCHGWISGLDEETGRLHPTIAGLRIGKPLKERQNVEPFDERLEWDRDGQYFHYLTKWMHALCQTAVIANKSEYARWAGELAAAAFQGFSCVSHSAGDGLIGIYWKMSTDLSRPLVFAMGLHDALDGFITFREVKSAMANLSVATEMSKVTTAIESLSPLCQHRDLTTDDPLGLGGLFFDACRFCQLLNPNSHADVDLLEGLLDSCSYGLISFVRARHLANAVSNRLAFRELGLAIGLKAVSAIAYTIDEGCSHFQNRGDLSRSINLLQRHVSIADDIISVWLAYAEHRDKSWRAHQDINEVMLATALIPNTFLSIGRAIPQQKL
;
A
#
# COMPACT_ATOMS: atom_id res chain seq x y z
N MET A 1 -9.30 -10.19 25.10
CA MET A 1 -9.26 -9.33 23.90
C MET A 1 -10.57 -9.48 23.14
N PRO A 2 -11.02 -8.50 22.31
CA PRO A 2 -12.12 -8.72 21.39
C PRO A 2 -11.83 -9.92 20.47
N ALA A 3 -12.84 -10.66 20.05
CA ALA A 3 -12.68 -11.88 19.24
C ALA A 3 -11.88 -11.64 17.94
N ASN A 4 -12.00 -10.44 17.34
CA ASN A 4 -11.24 -10.05 16.15
C ASN A 4 -9.74 -9.92 16.41
N ASP A 5 -9.35 -9.44 17.61
CA ASP A 5 -7.94 -9.28 17.95
C ASP A 5 -7.25 -10.64 18.11
N ASP A 6 -7.91 -11.61 18.81
CA ASP A 6 -7.35 -12.96 18.97
C ASP A 6 -7.16 -13.67 17.63
N LEU A 7 -8.09 -13.45 16.70
CA LEU A 7 -8.00 -14.01 15.37
C LEU A 7 -6.88 -13.37 14.55
N ALA A 8 -6.76 -12.03 14.59
CA ALA A 8 -5.68 -11.32 13.91
C ALA A 8 -4.31 -11.73 14.45
N VAL A 9 -4.19 -11.91 15.78
CA VAL A 9 -2.97 -12.47 16.40
C VAL A 9 -2.63 -13.83 15.82
N ARG A 10 -3.59 -14.76 15.76
CA ARG A 10 -3.37 -16.11 15.22
C ARG A 10 -2.89 -16.07 13.77
N LEU A 11 -3.59 -15.33 12.91
CA LEU A 11 -3.24 -15.18 11.49
C LEU A 11 -1.81 -14.63 11.30
N MET A 12 -1.47 -13.59 12.05
CA MET A 12 -0.16 -12.94 11.94
C MET A 12 0.98 -13.77 12.52
N VAL A 13 0.75 -14.55 13.57
CA VAL A 13 1.73 -15.50 14.12
C VAL A 13 1.97 -16.64 13.12
N GLU A 14 0.91 -17.25 12.58
CA GLU A 14 1.02 -18.30 11.56
C GLU A 14 1.77 -17.79 10.31
N PHE A 15 1.49 -16.57 9.86
CA PHE A 15 2.23 -15.90 8.79
C PHE A 15 3.72 -15.77 9.12
N ALA A 16 4.07 -15.29 10.31
CA ALA A 16 5.46 -15.09 10.74
C ALA A 16 6.26 -16.42 10.76
N GLU A 17 5.64 -17.50 11.24
CA GLU A 17 6.26 -18.83 11.29
C GLU A 17 6.44 -19.42 9.89
N ARG A 18 5.43 -19.32 9.06
CA ARG A 18 5.42 -19.91 7.71
C ARG A 18 6.42 -19.23 6.78
N THR A 19 6.52 -17.91 6.83
CA THR A 19 7.36 -17.11 5.94
C THR A 19 8.81 -16.96 6.42
N GLY A 20 9.18 -17.61 7.53
CA GLY A 20 10.55 -17.59 8.06
C GLY A 20 10.92 -16.28 8.78
N LEU A 21 9.93 -15.49 9.20
CA LEU A 21 10.20 -14.27 9.97
C LEU A 21 10.78 -14.59 11.35
N VAL A 22 10.21 -15.56 12.05
CA VAL A 22 10.63 -15.94 13.41
C VAL A 22 11.47 -17.22 13.46
N SER A 23 11.59 -17.95 12.35
CA SER A 23 12.35 -19.20 12.26
C SER A 23 13.77 -18.93 11.81
N LYS A 24 14.75 -19.38 12.61
CA LYS A 24 16.18 -19.32 12.26
C LYS A 24 16.59 -20.37 11.22
N THR A 25 15.75 -21.37 10.94
CA THR A 25 16.07 -22.52 10.06
C THR A 25 15.44 -22.41 8.67
N LYS A 26 14.46 -21.51 8.48
CA LYS A 26 13.82 -21.28 7.18
C LYS A 26 14.42 -20.06 6.51
N SER A 27 14.71 -20.16 5.22
CA SER A 27 15.03 -18.97 4.41
C SER A 27 13.82 -18.05 4.34
N PRO A 28 13.98 -16.75 4.54
CA PRO A 28 12.88 -15.79 4.45
C PRO A 28 12.22 -15.82 3.06
N ASN A 29 10.90 -16.00 3.02
CA ASN A 29 10.11 -15.81 1.80
C ASN A 29 9.45 -14.44 1.88
N ARG A 30 9.92 -13.48 1.06
CA ARG A 30 9.48 -12.08 1.11
C ARG A 30 8.72 -11.72 -0.16
N TYR A 31 7.58 -11.05 0.00
CA TYR A 31 6.76 -10.54 -1.08
C TYR A 31 6.25 -9.14 -0.70
N LEU A 32 6.77 -8.13 -1.39
CA LEU A 32 6.75 -6.73 -0.95
C LEU A 32 5.35 -6.22 -0.57
N TRP A 33 4.31 -6.56 -1.38
CA TRP A 33 2.94 -6.17 -1.09
C TRP A 33 2.44 -6.74 0.25
N THR A 34 2.54 -8.05 0.42
CA THR A 34 2.07 -8.75 1.62
C THR A 34 2.81 -8.27 2.85
N ASP A 35 4.14 -8.11 2.72
CA ASP A 35 5.00 -7.69 3.82
C ASP A 35 4.69 -6.25 4.27
N ALA A 36 4.29 -5.35 3.36
CA ALA A 36 3.88 -3.98 3.71
C ALA A 36 2.64 -3.96 4.64
N PHE A 37 1.62 -4.74 4.29
CA PHE A 37 0.44 -4.87 5.15
C PHE A 37 0.77 -5.58 6.46
N ALA A 38 1.64 -6.59 6.41
CA ALA A 38 2.06 -7.33 7.61
C ALA A 38 2.80 -6.45 8.62
N VAL A 39 3.65 -5.53 8.18
CA VAL A 39 4.29 -4.53 9.05
C VAL A 39 3.23 -3.71 9.77
N CYS A 40 2.24 -3.16 9.05
CA CYS A 40 1.16 -2.39 9.66
C CYS A 40 0.33 -3.22 10.65
N ASN A 41 0.05 -4.49 10.33
CA ASN A 41 -0.66 -5.39 11.24
C ASN A 41 0.13 -5.67 12.53
N PHE A 42 1.43 -5.92 12.44
CA PHE A 42 2.26 -6.10 13.64
C PHE A 42 2.32 -4.84 14.50
N LEU A 43 2.40 -3.67 13.88
CA LEU A 43 2.35 -2.40 14.60
C LEU A 43 0.99 -2.18 15.28
N GLU A 44 -0.11 -2.55 14.61
CA GLU A 44 -1.45 -2.48 15.20
C GLU A 44 -1.60 -3.47 16.37
N LEU A 45 -1.09 -4.70 16.23
CA LEU A 45 -1.08 -5.66 17.35
C LEU A 45 -0.26 -5.17 18.52
N PHE A 46 0.88 -4.52 18.28
CA PHE A 46 1.64 -3.87 19.35
C PHE A 46 0.80 -2.79 20.05
N ALA A 47 0.09 -1.97 19.29
CA ALA A 47 -0.77 -0.92 19.83
C ALA A 47 -1.89 -1.47 20.72
N ARG A 48 -2.52 -2.56 20.29
CA ARG A 48 -3.68 -3.15 20.96
C ARG A 48 -3.30 -3.97 22.19
N THR A 49 -2.17 -4.67 22.14
CA THR A 49 -1.78 -5.63 23.17
C THR A 49 -0.72 -5.10 24.14
N GLY A 50 0.07 -4.10 23.74
CA GLY A 50 1.24 -3.63 24.47
C GLY A 50 2.43 -4.60 24.42
N GLU A 51 2.32 -5.76 23.71
CA GLU A 51 3.38 -6.76 23.68
C GLU A 51 4.49 -6.34 22.70
N SER A 52 5.71 -6.09 23.22
CA SER A 52 6.87 -5.61 22.46
C SER A 52 7.27 -6.54 21.30
N LYS A 53 6.99 -7.84 21.40
CA LYS A 53 7.30 -8.82 20.38
C LYS A 53 6.70 -8.46 19.00
N TYR A 54 5.51 -7.85 18.95
CA TYR A 54 4.90 -7.47 17.69
C TYR A 54 5.63 -6.30 17.03
N ARG A 55 6.10 -5.32 17.81
CA ARG A 55 6.98 -4.27 17.28
C ARG A 55 8.31 -4.85 16.78
N GLU A 56 8.86 -5.81 17.50
CA GLU A 56 10.09 -6.51 17.08
C GLU A 56 9.87 -7.30 15.78
N TYR A 57 8.71 -7.94 15.61
CA TYR A 57 8.35 -8.61 14.34
C TYR A 57 8.23 -7.62 13.18
N ALA A 58 7.61 -6.46 13.38
CA ALA A 58 7.54 -5.41 12.36
C ALA A 58 8.95 -4.96 11.92
N ILE A 59 9.84 -4.66 12.87
CA ILE A 59 11.22 -4.25 12.61
C ILE A 59 12.01 -5.36 11.91
N SER A 60 11.95 -6.59 12.42
CA SER A 60 12.62 -7.73 11.81
C SER A 60 12.13 -8.02 10.39
N LEU A 61 10.84 -7.80 10.12
CA LEU A 61 10.26 -7.95 8.79
C LEU A 61 10.82 -6.90 7.82
N ILE A 62 10.93 -5.64 8.26
CA ILE A 62 11.54 -4.57 7.46
C ILE A 62 12.99 -4.93 7.14
N ASP A 63 13.77 -5.35 8.12
CA ASP A 63 15.17 -5.73 7.92
C ASP A 63 15.29 -6.89 6.92
N GLN A 64 14.43 -7.91 7.03
CA GLN A 64 14.43 -9.04 6.09
C GLN A 64 14.01 -8.63 4.68
N VAL A 65 12.99 -7.79 4.53
CA VAL A 65 12.56 -7.27 3.22
C VAL A 65 13.71 -6.52 2.57
N HIS A 66 14.38 -5.63 3.28
CA HIS A 66 15.52 -4.88 2.75
C HIS A 66 16.66 -5.80 2.35
N GLN A 67 17.01 -6.78 3.18
CA GLN A 67 18.08 -7.74 2.89
C GLN A 67 17.77 -8.69 1.72
N VAL A 68 16.47 -9.00 1.47
CA VAL A 68 16.07 -9.93 0.41
C VAL A 68 15.69 -9.18 -0.86
N LEU A 69 14.87 -8.13 -0.77
CA LEU A 69 14.29 -7.45 -1.92
C LEU A 69 15.07 -6.19 -2.36
N GLY A 70 15.94 -5.64 -1.51
CA GLY A 70 16.87 -4.57 -1.87
C GLY A 70 18.13 -5.08 -2.60
N ARG A 71 18.19 -6.39 -2.85
CA ARG A 71 19.32 -7.05 -3.52
C ARG A 71 18.89 -7.75 -4.79
N TYR A 72 19.85 -7.95 -5.69
CA TYR A 72 19.65 -8.86 -6.81
C TYR A 72 19.37 -10.27 -6.32
N ARG A 73 18.64 -11.04 -7.13
CA ARG A 73 18.36 -12.46 -6.86
C ARG A 73 19.66 -13.25 -6.87
N HIS A 74 19.69 -14.36 -6.13
CA HIS A 74 20.84 -15.28 -6.10
C HIS A 74 21.16 -15.92 -7.46
N ASP A 75 20.14 -16.01 -8.33
CA ASP A 75 20.21 -16.59 -9.68
C ASP A 75 20.34 -15.50 -10.78
N ASP A 76 20.58 -14.24 -10.40
CA ASP A 76 20.87 -13.13 -11.32
C ASP A 76 22.34 -13.12 -11.75
N VAL A 77 22.63 -12.40 -12.84
CA VAL A 77 24.01 -12.11 -13.27
C VAL A 77 24.67 -11.02 -12.41
N CYS A 78 23.86 -10.11 -11.89
CA CYS A 78 24.27 -9.09 -10.92
C CYS A 78 24.12 -9.62 -9.50
N HIS A 79 25.00 -9.18 -8.58
CA HIS A 79 24.99 -9.61 -7.20
C HIS A 79 25.08 -8.42 -6.24
N GLY A 80 24.70 -8.64 -4.99
CA GLY A 80 24.73 -7.60 -3.95
C GLY A 80 23.51 -6.69 -3.99
N TRP A 81 23.67 -5.48 -3.47
CA TRP A 81 22.61 -4.47 -3.45
C TRP A 81 22.26 -3.99 -4.85
N ILE A 82 20.98 -3.80 -5.14
CA ILE A 82 20.51 -3.25 -6.45
C ILE A 82 21.17 -1.89 -6.73
N SER A 83 21.41 -1.13 -5.67
CA SER A 83 22.07 0.18 -5.75
C SER A 83 23.55 0.13 -6.18
N GLY A 84 24.17 -1.05 -6.20
CA GLY A 84 25.60 -1.19 -6.44
C GLY A 84 26.50 -0.72 -5.29
N LEU A 85 25.92 -0.30 -4.16
CA LEU A 85 26.65 0.11 -2.97
C LEU A 85 27.33 -1.11 -2.31
N ASP A 86 28.42 -0.84 -1.56
CA ASP A 86 29.04 -1.84 -0.72
C ASP A 86 28.11 -2.33 0.40
N GLU A 87 28.53 -3.36 1.14
CA GLU A 87 27.69 -4.03 2.13
C GLU A 87 27.28 -3.11 3.28
N GLU A 88 28.17 -2.26 3.76
CA GLU A 88 27.92 -1.35 4.88
C GLU A 88 27.01 -0.20 4.45
N THR A 89 27.35 0.47 3.37
CA THR A 89 26.57 1.59 2.82
C THR A 89 25.20 1.13 2.34
N GLY A 90 25.10 -0.03 1.71
CA GLY A 90 23.85 -0.60 1.24
C GLY A 90 22.88 -0.93 2.38
N ARG A 91 23.37 -1.36 3.55
CA ARG A 91 22.54 -1.52 4.76
C ARG A 91 22.01 -0.22 5.31
N LEU A 92 22.76 0.86 5.17
CA LEU A 92 22.31 2.19 5.59
C LEU A 92 21.28 2.80 4.63
N HIS A 93 21.34 2.42 3.34
CA HIS A 93 20.50 2.95 2.26
C HIS A 93 19.81 1.83 1.44
N PRO A 94 19.05 0.91 2.08
CA PRO A 94 18.56 -0.31 1.44
C PRO A 94 17.50 -0.07 0.36
N THR A 95 16.90 1.12 0.33
CA THR A 95 15.77 1.48 -0.53
C THR A 95 16.13 2.44 -1.65
N ILE A 96 17.39 2.90 -1.70
CA ILE A 96 17.82 3.99 -2.60
C ILE A 96 17.75 3.64 -4.10
N ALA A 97 17.67 2.35 -4.45
CA ALA A 97 17.48 1.87 -5.81
C ALA A 97 16.15 1.10 -6.00
N GLY A 98 15.18 1.32 -5.10
CA GLY A 98 13.92 0.59 -5.11
C GLY A 98 14.01 -0.78 -4.44
N LEU A 99 12.96 -1.57 -4.59
CA LEU A 99 12.83 -2.92 -4.03
C LEU A 99 12.13 -3.85 -5.03
N ARG A 100 12.63 -5.07 -5.17
CA ARG A 100 11.99 -6.10 -5.99
C ARG A 100 10.63 -6.52 -5.42
N ILE A 101 9.80 -7.04 -6.30
CA ILE A 101 8.47 -7.59 -5.93
C ILE A 101 8.61 -8.83 -5.03
N GLY A 102 9.59 -9.70 -5.31
CA GLY A 102 9.76 -11.01 -4.69
C GLY A 102 9.04 -12.13 -5.45
N LYS A 103 8.92 -12.03 -6.77
CA LYS A 103 8.32 -13.05 -7.63
C LYS A 103 9.24 -14.26 -7.85
N PRO A 104 8.68 -15.45 -8.18
CA PRO A 104 9.46 -16.68 -8.30
C PRO A 104 10.40 -16.69 -9.51
N LEU A 105 10.03 -16.07 -10.63
CA LEU A 105 10.82 -16.05 -11.85
C LEU A 105 11.67 -14.79 -11.96
N LYS A 106 12.81 -14.88 -12.66
CA LYS A 106 13.62 -13.71 -13.03
C LYS A 106 12.83 -12.73 -13.86
N GLU A 107 13.24 -11.46 -13.85
CA GLU A 107 12.70 -10.48 -14.79
C GLU A 107 12.95 -10.90 -16.22
N ARG A 108 12.10 -10.44 -17.13
CA ARG A 108 12.21 -10.71 -18.57
C ARG A 108 13.44 -10.00 -19.14
N GLN A 109 14.28 -10.77 -19.83
CA GLN A 109 15.43 -10.22 -20.54
C GLN A 109 15.03 -9.47 -21.81
N ASN A 110 15.87 -8.54 -22.27
CA ASN A 110 15.57 -7.71 -23.47
C ASN A 110 15.30 -8.53 -24.74
N VAL A 111 15.91 -9.70 -24.87
CA VAL A 111 15.77 -10.57 -26.04
C VAL A 111 14.59 -11.53 -25.94
N GLU A 112 13.93 -11.62 -24.78
CA GLU A 112 12.80 -12.51 -24.58
C GLU A 112 11.50 -11.83 -25.03
N PRO A 113 10.60 -12.55 -25.75
CA PRO A 113 9.31 -12.03 -26.15
C PRO A 113 8.43 -11.74 -24.91
N PHE A 114 7.52 -10.78 -25.04
CA PHE A 114 6.51 -10.50 -24.04
C PHE A 114 5.46 -11.61 -24.01
N ASP A 115 5.25 -12.21 -22.85
CA ASP A 115 4.15 -13.14 -22.54
C ASP A 115 3.44 -12.63 -21.27
N GLU A 116 2.19 -12.20 -21.42
CA GLU A 116 1.42 -11.56 -20.37
C GLU A 116 1.27 -12.47 -19.12
N ARG A 117 1.01 -13.77 -19.32
CA ARG A 117 0.83 -14.71 -18.21
C ARG A 117 2.14 -14.93 -17.47
N LEU A 118 3.22 -15.09 -18.20
CA LEU A 118 4.54 -15.30 -17.61
C LEU A 118 5.05 -14.04 -16.91
N GLU A 119 4.70 -12.85 -17.43
CA GLU A 119 5.11 -11.57 -16.86
C GLU A 119 4.54 -11.35 -15.45
N TRP A 120 3.37 -11.95 -15.13
CA TRP A 120 2.82 -11.95 -13.78
C TRP A 120 3.67 -12.68 -12.74
N ASP A 121 4.40 -13.72 -13.14
CA ASP A 121 5.26 -14.52 -12.27
C ASP A 121 6.71 -14.07 -12.28
N ARG A 122 7.06 -13.11 -13.15
CA ARG A 122 8.40 -12.54 -13.25
C ARG A 122 8.62 -11.40 -12.26
N ASP A 123 9.82 -11.35 -11.69
CA ASP A 123 10.27 -10.30 -10.76
C ASP A 123 10.48 -8.96 -11.50
N GLY A 124 10.92 -7.97 -10.81
CA GLY A 124 11.08 -6.58 -11.19
C GLY A 124 10.58 -5.70 -10.05
N GLN A 125 10.17 -4.49 -10.34
CA GLN A 125 9.61 -3.57 -9.37
C GLN A 125 8.21 -3.10 -9.82
N TYR A 126 7.22 -3.12 -8.91
CA TYR A 126 5.88 -2.55 -9.13
C TYR A 126 5.73 -1.24 -8.36
N PHE A 127 5.27 -0.18 -9.04
CA PHE A 127 5.11 1.14 -8.42
C PHE A 127 4.20 1.09 -7.20
N HIS A 128 3.00 0.52 -7.33
CA HIS A 128 2.03 0.45 -6.23
C HIS A 128 2.45 -0.47 -5.07
N TYR A 129 3.46 -1.35 -5.25
CA TYR A 129 4.06 -2.09 -4.13
C TYR A 129 5.03 -1.21 -3.35
N LEU A 130 5.80 -0.38 -4.07
CA LEU A 130 6.70 0.57 -3.46
C LEU A 130 5.94 1.61 -2.63
N THR A 131 4.78 2.08 -3.11
CA THR A 131 3.94 3.03 -2.35
C THR A 131 3.41 2.42 -1.05
N LYS A 132 2.99 1.15 -1.06
CA LYS A 132 2.55 0.46 0.16
C LYS A 132 3.71 0.22 1.13
N TRP A 133 4.92 -0.03 0.62
CA TRP A 133 6.11 -0.14 1.46
C TRP A 133 6.52 1.20 2.07
N MET A 134 6.46 2.30 1.32
CA MET A 134 6.66 3.65 1.85
C MET A 134 5.69 3.96 2.99
N HIS A 135 4.42 3.62 2.80
CA HIS A 135 3.41 3.76 3.86
C HIS A 135 3.78 2.98 5.11
N ALA A 136 4.16 1.69 4.99
CA ALA A 136 4.60 0.87 6.11
C ALA A 136 5.83 1.45 6.84
N LEU A 137 6.79 2.00 6.09
CA LEU A 137 7.95 2.68 6.64
C LEU A 137 7.56 3.97 7.39
N CYS A 138 6.63 4.77 6.85
CA CYS A 138 6.11 5.96 7.52
C CYS A 138 5.41 5.61 8.84
N GLN A 139 4.57 4.56 8.87
CA GLN A 139 3.94 4.08 10.10
C GLN A 139 4.99 3.64 11.13
N THR A 140 6.01 2.90 10.69
CA THR A 140 7.10 2.47 11.56
C THR A 140 7.91 3.64 12.10
N ALA A 141 8.19 4.64 11.26
CA ALA A 141 8.94 5.86 11.65
C ALA A 141 8.27 6.58 12.82
N VAL A 142 6.94 6.72 12.76
CA VAL A 142 6.16 7.39 13.81
C VAL A 142 6.10 6.53 15.08
N ILE A 143 5.74 5.26 14.95
CA ILE A 143 5.52 4.37 16.11
C ILE A 143 6.82 4.05 16.84
N ALA A 144 7.91 3.82 16.11
CA ALA A 144 9.23 3.59 16.68
C ALA A 144 9.97 4.89 17.07
N ASN A 145 9.46 6.05 16.63
CA ASN A 145 10.10 7.36 16.75
C ASN A 145 11.56 7.36 16.24
N LYS A 146 11.77 6.80 15.03
CA LYS A 146 13.08 6.65 14.42
C LYS A 146 13.10 7.25 13.01
N SER A 147 13.97 8.23 12.80
CA SER A 147 14.11 8.97 11.53
C SER A 147 14.64 8.11 10.37
N GLU A 148 15.31 6.98 10.65
CA GLU A 148 15.84 6.09 9.63
C GLU A 148 14.75 5.55 8.70
N TYR A 149 13.56 5.17 9.23
CA TYR A 149 12.46 4.69 8.40
C TYR A 149 11.88 5.78 7.51
N ALA A 150 11.76 7.01 8.01
CA ALA A 150 11.33 8.16 7.20
C ALA A 150 12.36 8.49 6.10
N ARG A 151 13.66 8.36 6.38
CA ARG A 151 14.71 8.50 5.37
C ARG A 151 14.61 7.43 4.29
N TRP A 152 14.45 6.17 4.66
CA TRP A 152 14.27 5.07 3.71
C TRP A 152 13.01 5.24 2.85
N ALA A 153 11.91 5.74 3.43
CA ALA A 153 10.72 6.10 2.66
C ALA A 153 10.99 7.21 1.65
N GLY A 154 11.76 8.24 2.04
CA GLY A 154 12.16 9.34 1.15
C GLY A 154 13.08 8.89 0.01
N GLU A 155 14.08 8.06 0.30
CA GLU A 155 14.96 7.45 -0.70
C GLU A 155 14.15 6.61 -1.71
N LEU A 156 13.22 5.80 -1.21
CA LEU A 156 12.36 4.97 -2.05
C LEU A 156 11.42 5.82 -2.92
N ALA A 157 10.87 6.90 -2.38
CA ALA A 157 10.01 7.82 -3.13
C ALA A 157 10.79 8.50 -4.27
N ALA A 158 12.02 8.95 -4.00
CA ALA A 158 12.89 9.54 -5.02
C ALA A 158 13.25 8.53 -6.12
N ALA A 159 13.64 7.31 -5.75
CA ALA A 159 13.96 6.23 -6.70
C ALA A 159 12.74 5.83 -7.53
N ALA A 160 11.59 5.64 -6.90
CA ALA A 160 10.35 5.27 -7.58
C ALA A 160 9.90 6.35 -8.57
N PHE A 161 9.90 7.63 -8.16
CA PHE A 161 9.53 8.70 -9.07
C PHE A 161 10.48 8.77 -10.27
N GLN A 162 11.78 8.74 -10.04
CA GLN A 162 12.78 8.80 -11.10
C GLN A 162 12.67 7.62 -12.07
N GLY A 163 12.49 6.39 -11.56
CA GLY A 163 12.50 5.18 -12.38
C GLY A 163 11.19 4.94 -13.13
N PHE A 164 10.04 5.26 -12.52
CA PHE A 164 8.73 4.94 -13.09
C PHE A 164 8.09 6.08 -13.88
N SER A 165 8.66 7.29 -13.87
CA SER A 165 8.11 8.43 -14.61
C SER A 165 8.16 8.22 -16.11
N CYS A 166 7.00 8.32 -16.77
CA CYS A 166 6.88 8.36 -18.22
C CYS A 166 6.78 9.80 -18.69
N VAL A 167 7.80 10.27 -19.41
CA VAL A 167 7.90 11.65 -19.90
C VAL A 167 7.68 11.69 -21.41
N SER A 168 6.91 12.67 -21.90
CA SER A 168 6.75 12.90 -23.33
C SER A 168 7.97 13.58 -23.90
N HIS A 169 8.52 13.05 -25.00
CA HIS A 169 9.61 13.69 -25.77
C HIS A 169 9.10 14.59 -26.90
N SER A 170 7.78 14.77 -27.02
CA SER A 170 7.17 15.61 -28.05
C SER A 170 6.43 16.80 -27.43
N ALA A 171 6.83 18.03 -27.83
CA ALA A 171 6.12 19.30 -27.61
C ALA A 171 5.82 19.68 -26.15
N GLY A 172 6.85 19.65 -25.32
CA GLY A 172 6.80 20.15 -23.92
C GLY A 172 7.05 19.01 -22.93
N ASP A 173 8.27 18.96 -22.42
CA ASP A 173 8.81 17.95 -21.50
C ASP A 173 7.97 17.73 -20.22
N GLY A 174 6.75 17.18 -20.35
CA GLY A 174 5.82 16.95 -19.25
C GLY A 174 5.70 15.48 -18.88
N LEU A 175 5.50 15.21 -17.59
CA LEU A 175 5.14 13.90 -17.08
C LEU A 175 3.76 13.51 -17.62
N ILE A 176 3.65 12.34 -18.27
CA ILE A 176 2.40 11.84 -18.87
C ILE A 176 1.79 10.69 -18.08
N GLY A 177 2.56 10.06 -17.19
CA GLY A 177 2.08 8.96 -16.37
C GLY A 177 3.18 8.26 -15.60
N ILE A 178 2.81 7.18 -14.96
CA ILE A 178 3.69 6.31 -14.19
C ILE A 178 3.60 4.90 -14.80
N TYR A 179 4.75 4.34 -15.18
CA TYR A 179 4.82 2.94 -15.60
C TYR A 179 4.39 2.01 -14.47
N TRP A 180 3.72 0.95 -14.83
CA TRP A 180 3.23 -0.02 -13.85
C TRP A 180 4.35 -0.93 -13.32
N LYS A 181 5.24 -1.43 -14.22
CA LYS A 181 6.30 -2.39 -13.90
C LYS A 181 7.61 -2.01 -14.57
N MET A 182 8.66 -1.94 -13.76
CA MET A 182 10.04 -1.66 -14.18
C MET A 182 10.95 -2.85 -13.92
N SER A 183 12.11 -2.87 -14.62
CA SER A 183 13.21 -3.79 -14.33
C SER A 183 13.73 -3.62 -12.89
N THR A 184 14.46 -4.61 -12.40
CA THR A 184 15.04 -4.62 -11.05
C THR A 184 15.92 -3.39 -10.80
N ASP A 185 16.66 -2.94 -11.81
CA ASP A 185 17.56 -1.79 -11.75
C ASP A 185 16.88 -0.46 -12.17
N LEU A 186 15.56 -0.46 -12.40
CA LEU A 186 14.75 0.67 -12.86
C LEU A 186 15.17 1.27 -14.20
N SER A 187 16.00 0.58 -15.00
CA SER A 187 16.54 1.11 -16.26
C SER A 187 15.55 1.05 -17.42
N ARG A 188 14.53 0.19 -17.35
CA ARG A 188 13.56 -0.01 -18.45
C ARG A 188 12.19 -0.46 -17.98
N PRO A 189 11.10 -0.07 -18.67
CA PRO A 189 9.78 -0.62 -18.40
C PRO A 189 9.70 -2.09 -18.89
N LEU A 190 9.21 -2.97 -18.00
CA LEU A 190 8.86 -4.35 -18.36
C LEU A 190 7.46 -4.44 -18.94
N VAL A 191 6.58 -3.54 -18.50
CA VAL A 191 5.23 -3.35 -19.02
C VAL A 191 5.03 -1.86 -19.32
N PHE A 192 4.71 -1.53 -20.58
CA PHE A 192 4.54 -0.15 -21.02
C PHE A 192 3.19 0.48 -20.59
N ALA A 193 2.27 -0.32 -20.04
CA ALA A 193 1.02 0.20 -19.52
C ALA A 193 1.25 1.09 -18.31
N MET A 194 0.48 2.16 -18.21
CA MET A 194 0.42 3.04 -17.07
C MET A 194 -0.83 2.69 -16.24
N GLY A 195 -0.66 2.52 -14.92
CA GLY A 195 -1.77 2.25 -14.04
C GLY A 195 -2.68 3.47 -13.89
N LEU A 196 -4.00 3.25 -13.93
CA LEU A 196 -4.98 4.33 -13.80
C LEU A 196 -4.82 5.09 -12.46
N HIS A 197 -4.55 4.35 -11.38
CA HIS A 197 -4.48 4.89 -10.03
C HIS A 197 -3.04 5.18 -9.56
N ASP A 198 -2.00 4.75 -10.29
CA ASP A 198 -0.61 4.83 -9.81
C ASP A 198 -0.15 6.27 -9.59
N ALA A 199 -0.53 7.21 -10.46
CA ALA A 199 -0.20 8.61 -10.28
C ALA A 199 -0.83 9.20 -8.99
N LEU A 200 -2.08 8.85 -8.71
CA LEU A 200 -2.79 9.27 -7.49
C LEU A 200 -2.17 8.66 -6.23
N ASP A 201 -1.97 7.33 -6.23
CA ASP A 201 -1.35 6.63 -5.09
C ASP A 201 0.06 7.18 -4.81
N GLY A 202 0.84 7.47 -5.86
CA GLY A 202 2.12 8.15 -5.74
C GLY A 202 2.02 9.55 -5.14
N PHE A 203 1.12 10.38 -5.66
CA PHE A 203 0.89 11.74 -5.17
C PHE A 203 0.57 11.77 -3.67
N ILE A 204 -0.37 10.91 -3.23
CA ILE A 204 -0.79 10.85 -1.83
C ILE A 204 0.33 10.26 -0.96
N THR A 205 0.97 9.17 -1.41
CA THR A 205 2.05 8.52 -0.66
C THR A 205 3.25 9.45 -0.49
N PHE A 206 3.62 10.21 -1.52
CA PHE A 206 4.74 11.16 -1.40
C PHE A 206 4.41 12.33 -0.47
N ARG A 207 3.16 12.76 -0.38
CA ARG A 207 2.72 13.73 0.64
C ARG A 207 2.83 13.15 2.06
N GLU A 208 2.48 11.88 2.25
CA GLU A 208 2.67 11.17 3.51
C GLU A 208 4.15 11.08 3.88
N VAL A 209 5.00 10.65 2.94
CA VAL A 209 6.46 10.57 3.12
C VAL A 209 7.02 11.94 3.50
N LYS A 210 6.64 13.00 2.79
CA LYS A 210 7.06 14.38 3.08
C LYS A 210 6.68 14.79 4.50
N SER A 211 5.46 14.46 4.93
CA SER A 211 4.99 14.73 6.30
C SER A 211 5.80 13.98 7.35
N ALA A 212 6.05 12.68 7.15
CA ALA A 212 6.84 11.86 8.06
C ALA A 212 8.30 12.36 8.17
N MET A 213 8.92 12.72 7.04
CA MET A 213 10.26 13.28 6.99
C MET A 213 10.34 14.64 7.74
N ALA A 214 9.35 15.51 7.53
CA ALA A 214 9.30 16.81 8.22
C ALA A 214 9.15 16.64 9.74
N ASN A 215 8.26 15.76 10.18
CA ASN A 215 8.00 15.51 11.60
C ASN A 215 9.23 14.94 12.34
N LEU A 216 10.10 14.22 11.63
CA LEU A 216 11.32 13.62 12.18
C LEU A 216 12.60 14.34 11.75
N SER A 217 12.47 15.55 11.19
CA SER A 217 13.58 16.44 10.79
C SER A 217 14.56 15.79 9.79
N VAL A 218 14.05 14.96 8.87
CA VAL A 218 14.82 14.35 7.79
C VAL A 218 14.85 15.28 6.59
N ALA A 219 16.02 15.83 6.26
CA ALA A 219 16.19 16.76 5.13
C ALA A 219 16.62 16.06 3.82
N THR A 220 17.26 14.90 3.92
CA THR A 220 17.73 14.12 2.75
C THR A 220 16.54 13.79 1.84
N GLU A 221 16.68 13.95 0.53
CA GLU A 221 15.65 13.68 -0.50
C GLU A 221 14.39 14.57 -0.44
N MET A 222 14.23 15.48 0.53
CA MET A 222 13.03 16.31 0.71
C MET A 222 12.70 17.13 -0.56
N SER A 223 13.71 17.67 -1.23
CA SER A 223 13.50 18.43 -2.48
C SER A 223 12.99 17.54 -3.61
N LYS A 224 13.54 16.34 -3.77
CA LYS A 224 13.11 15.38 -4.81
C LYS A 224 11.68 14.92 -4.56
N VAL A 225 11.33 14.61 -3.31
CA VAL A 225 9.96 14.24 -2.93
C VAL A 225 8.99 15.38 -3.19
N THR A 226 9.39 16.65 -2.90
CA THR A 226 8.55 17.81 -3.19
C THR A 226 8.33 17.99 -4.69
N THR A 227 9.39 17.91 -5.51
CA THR A 227 9.29 17.97 -6.98
C THR A 227 8.40 16.85 -7.53
N ALA A 228 8.50 15.65 -6.98
CA ALA A 228 7.67 14.52 -7.39
C ALA A 228 6.17 14.80 -7.11
N ILE A 229 5.82 15.34 -5.95
CA ILE A 229 4.45 15.76 -5.60
C ILE A 229 3.93 16.80 -6.60
N GLU A 230 4.72 17.83 -6.87
CA GLU A 230 4.35 18.89 -7.82
C GLU A 230 4.14 18.36 -9.23
N SER A 231 4.97 17.41 -9.67
CA SER A 231 4.88 16.80 -11.00
C SER A 231 3.67 15.86 -11.14
N LEU A 232 3.28 15.15 -10.08
CA LEU A 232 2.15 14.23 -10.09
C LEU A 232 0.80 14.94 -9.94
N SER A 233 0.78 16.11 -9.26
CA SER A 233 -0.47 16.83 -8.97
C SER A 233 -1.35 17.09 -10.19
N PRO A 234 -0.85 17.53 -11.36
CA PRO A 234 -1.67 17.74 -12.56
C PRO A 234 -2.27 16.44 -13.12
N LEU A 235 -1.61 15.30 -12.89
CA LEU A 235 -2.10 13.99 -13.35
C LEU A 235 -3.28 13.47 -12.51
N CYS A 236 -3.49 14.01 -11.32
CA CYS A 236 -4.56 13.58 -10.41
C CYS A 236 -5.84 14.39 -10.57
N GLN A 237 -5.76 15.60 -11.16
CA GLN A 237 -6.90 16.51 -11.28
C GLN A 237 -7.86 16.08 -12.41
N HIS A 238 -9.17 16.19 -12.16
CA HIS A 238 -10.25 16.01 -13.14
C HIS A 238 -10.21 14.67 -13.90
N ARG A 239 -9.70 13.60 -13.27
CA ARG A 239 -9.69 12.25 -13.86
C ARG A 239 -10.83 11.41 -13.32
N ASP A 240 -11.44 10.64 -14.22
CA ASP A 240 -12.33 9.54 -13.81
C ASP A 240 -11.44 8.36 -13.35
N LEU A 241 -11.53 8.07 -12.07
CA LEU A 241 -10.79 6.99 -11.39
C LEU A 241 -11.70 5.81 -11.04
N THR A 242 -12.92 5.81 -11.57
CA THR A 242 -13.94 4.80 -11.28
C THR A 242 -13.48 3.40 -11.67
N THR A 243 -13.60 2.46 -10.76
CA THR A 243 -13.35 1.03 -10.97
C THR A 243 -14.31 0.20 -10.14
N ASP A 244 -14.73 -0.95 -10.67
CA ASP A 244 -15.51 -1.97 -9.94
C ASP A 244 -14.67 -3.22 -9.59
N ASP A 245 -13.37 -3.21 -9.94
CA ASP A 245 -12.45 -4.19 -9.43
C ASP A 245 -12.28 -4.05 -7.91
N PRO A 246 -12.56 -5.10 -7.11
CA PRO A 246 -12.60 -4.95 -5.65
C PRO A 246 -11.26 -4.51 -5.04
N LEU A 247 -10.11 -4.94 -5.59
CA LEU A 247 -8.81 -4.51 -5.07
C LEU A 247 -8.52 -3.06 -5.43
N GLY A 248 -8.80 -2.66 -6.68
CA GLY A 248 -8.63 -1.29 -7.15
C GLY A 248 -9.55 -0.32 -6.41
N LEU A 249 -10.82 -0.69 -6.23
CA LEU A 249 -11.80 0.11 -5.48
C LEU A 249 -11.41 0.24 -4.01
N GLY A 250 -10.94 -0.85 -3.37
CA GLY A 250 -10.41 -0.81 -2.00
C GLY A 250 -9.20 0.10 -1.86
N GLY A 251 -8.30 0.08 -2.87
CA GLY A 251 -7.17 0.99 -2.96
C GLY A 251 -7.60 2.46 -3.06
N LEU A 252 -8.61 2.75 -3.87
CA LEU A 252 -9.14 4.10 -4.04
C LEU A 252 -9.76 4.65 -2.73
N PHE A 253 -10.49 3.82 -1.97
CA PHE A 253 -10.97 4.18 -0.62
C PHE A 253 -9.81 4.46 0.35
N PHE A 254 -8.77 3.64 0.30
CA PHE A 254 -7.58 3.83 1.11
C PHE A 254 -6.88 5.14 0.78
N ASP A 255 -6.77 5.46 -0.51
CA ASP A 255 -6.18 6.72 -0.98
C ASP A 255 -7.03 7.92 -0.55
N ALA A 256 -8.36 7.86 -0.69
CA ALA A 256 -9.26 8.90 -0.21
C ALA A 256 -9.12 9.12 1.32
N CYS A 257 -8.98 8.05 2.10
CA CYS A 257 -8.81 8.12 3.55
C CYS A 257 -7.48 8.80 3.93
N ARG A 258 -6.38 8.42 3.28
CA ARG A 258 -5.07 9.05 3.52
C ARG A 258 -5.08 10.51 3.08
N PHE A 259 -5.64 10.78 1.90
CA PHE A 259 -5.72 12.14 1.37
C PHE A 259 -6.52 13.06 2.28
N CYS A 260 -7.67 12.59 2.80
CA CYS A 260 -8.49 13.33 3.76
C CYS A 260 -7.70 13.75 5.03
N GLN A 261 -6.75 12.93 5.47
CA GLN A 261 -5.89 13.21 6.64
C GLN A 261 -4.72 14.17 6.31
N LEU A 262 -4.34 14.30 5.03
CA LEU A 262 -3.19 15.10 4.55
C LEU A 262 -3.58 16.39 3.85
N LEU A 263 -4.84 16.53 3.45
CA LEU A 263 -5.26 17.67 2.65
C LEU A 263 -5.12 19.00 3.40
N ASN A 264 -4.86 20.05 2.65
CA ASN A 264 -4.99 21.42 3.15
C ASN A 264 -6.44 21.87 2.92
N PRO A 265 -7.26 22.04 3.97
CA PRO A 265 -8.67 22.40 3.81
C PRO A 265 -8.90 23.79 3.19
N ASN A 266 -7.87 24.65 3.18
CA ASN A 266 -7.89 25.96 2.52
C ASN A 266 -7.50 25.89 1.03
N SER A 267 -7.07 24.73 0.53
CA SER A 267 -6.75 24.53 -0.88
C SER A 267 -7.99 24.05 -1.64
N HIS A 268 -8.51 24.88 -2.53
CA HIS A 268 -9.63 24.48 -3.40
C HIS A 268 -9.29 23.24 -4.22
N ALA A 269 -8.06 23.15 -4.75
CA ALA A 269 -7.61 21.99 -5.53
C ALA A 269 -7.59 20.68 -4.73
N ASP A 270 -7.20 20.74 -3.44
CA ASP A 270 -7.23 19.56 -2.57
C ASP A 270 -8.69 19.12 -2.28
N VAL A 271 -9.57 20.09 -2.04
CA VAL A 271 -10.99 19.78 -1.76
C VAL A 271 -11.68 19.23 -3.00
N ASP A 272 -11.46 19.83 -4.17
CA ASP A 272 -12.03 19.36 -5.45
C ASP A 272 -11.52 17.95 -5.80
N LEU A 273 -10.25 17.66 -5.52
CA LEU A 273 -9.70 16.30 -5.68
C LEU A 273 -10.38 15.31 -4.74
N LEU A 274 -10.59 15.66 -3.47
CA LEU A 274 -11.29 14.77 -2.52
C LEU A 274 -12.73 14.49 -2.97
N GLU A 275 -13.46 15.51 -3.45
CA GLU A 275 -14.81 15.34 -4.02
C GLU A 275 -14.78 14.34 -5.18
N GLY A 276 -13.89 14.53 -6.15
CA GLY A 276 -13.74 13.61 -7.30
C GLY A 276 -13.37 12.18 -6.90
N LEU A 277 -12.55 12.01 -5.85
CA LEU A 277 -12.21 10.69 -5.30
C LEU A 277 -13.42 10.00 -4.68
N LEU A 278 -14.20 10.71 -3.85
CA LEU A 278 -15.38 10.15 -3.21
C LEU A 278 -16.50 9.84 -4.22
N ASP A 279 -16.62 10.63 -5.27
CA ASP A 279 -17.53 10.34 -6.38
C ASP A 279 -17.10 9.09 -7.14
N SER A 280 -15.80 8.95 -7.48
CA SER A 280 -15.25 7.75 -8.12
C SER A 280 -15.44 6.51 -7.25
N CYS A 281 -15.21 6.61 -5.93
CA CYS A 281 -15.52 5.54 -4.96
C CYS A 281 -17.01 5.18 -4.98
N SER A 282 -17.89 6.17 -5.01
CA SER A 282 -19.35 5.98 -4.99
C SER A 282 -19.83 5.28 -6.26
N TYR A 283 -19.40 5.74 -7.43
CA TYR A 283 -19.76 5.12 -8.71
C TYR A 283 -19.18 3.71 -8.84
N GLY A 284 -17.92 3.51 -8.46
CA GLY A 284 -17.30 2.19 -8.43
C GLY A 284 -18.03 1.21 -7.53
N LEU A 285 -18.40 1.62 -6.33
CA LEU A 285 -19.14 0.79 -5.39
C LEU A 285 -20.53 0.42 -5.90
N ILE A 286 -21.27 1.38 -6.49
CA ILE A 286 -22.56 1.11 -7.11
C ILE A 286 -22.41 0.10 -8.26
N SER A 287 -21.38 0.25 -9.10
CA SER A 287 -21.08 -0.69 -10.20
C SER A 287 -20.78 -2.07 -9.66
N PHE A 288 -19.89 -2.20 -8.66
CA PHE A 288 -19.55 -3.45 -7.98
C PHE A 288 -20.81 -4.17 -7.43
N VAL A 289 -21.69 -3.43 -6.72
CA VAL A 289 -22.93 -4.00 -6.17
C VAL A 289 -23.87 -4.46 -7.26
N ARG A 290 -24.04 -3.67 -8.32
CA ARG A 290 -24.93 -4.01 -9.47
C ARG A 290 -24.42 -5.23 -10.24
N ALA A 291 -23.12 -5.36 -10.40
CA ALA A 291 -22.50 -6.51 -11.07
C ALA A 291 -22.61 -7.81 -10.26
N ARG A 292 -23.06 -7.73 -8.99
CA ARG A 292 -23.29 -8.89 -8.10
C ARG A 292 -22.07 -9.80 -7.97
N HIS A 293 -20.86 -9.23 -7.95
CA HIS A 293 -19.60 -10.01 -7.88
C HIS A 293 -19.58 -11.00 -6.71
N LEU A 294 -20.14 -10.61 -5.56
CA LEU A 294 -20.21 -11.46 -4.37
C LEU A 294 -21.19 -12.65 -4.50
N ALA A 295 -22.05 -12.68 -5.51
CA ALA A 295 -22.93 -13.82 -5.80
C ALA A 295 -22.25 -14.92 -6.62
N ASN A 296 -21.03 -14.69 -7.13
CA ASN A 296 -20.26 -15.70 -7.83
C ASN A 296 -19.85 -16.83 -6.87
N ALA A 297 -19.66 -18.03 -7.43
CA ALA A 297 -19.11 -19.15 -6.66
C ALA A 297 -17.74 -18.76 -6.07
N VAL A 298 -17.51 -19.03 -4.78
CA VAL A 298 -16.29 -18.61 -4.07
C VAL A 298 -15.02 -19.16 -4.71
N SER A 299 -15.08 -20.34 -5.37
CA SER A 299 -13.97 -20.90 -6.15
C SER A 299 -13.48 -20.00 -7.30
N ASN A 300 -14.31 -19.05 -7.75
CA ASN A 300 -14.02 -18.11 -8.83
C ASN A 300 -13.69 -16.70 -8.30
N ARG A 301 -13.56 -16.57 -6.97
CA ARG A 301 -13.31 -15.30 -6.29
C ARG A 301 -11.91 -15.34 -5.68
N LEU A 302 -11.29 -14.19 -5.50
CA LEU A 302 -9.96 -14.05 -4.90
C LEU A 302 -10.06 -13.28 -3.57
N ALA A 303 -9.78 -13.99 -2.47
CA ALA A 303 -9.94 -13.45 -1.12
C ALA A 303 -9.22 -12.13 -0.91
N PHE A 304 -7.93 -12.04 -1.27
CA PHE A 304 -7.14 -10.82 -1.08
C PHE A 304 -7.71 -9.61 -1.83
N ARG A 305 -8.37 -9.81 -2.98
CA ARG A 305 -8.97 -8.70 -3.74
C ARG A 305 -10.21 -8.16 -3.03
N GLU A 306 -11.09 -9.03 -2.59
CA GLU A 306 -12.30 -8.64 -1.86
C GLU A 306 -12.00 -8.11 -0.46
N LEU A 307 -11.02 -8.69 0.24
CA LEU A 307 -10.53 -8.17 1.52
C LEU A 307 -9.91 -6.78 1.35
N GLY A 308 -9.31 -6.49 0.19
CA GLY A 308 -8.90 -5.12 -0.15
C GLY A 308 -10.08 -4.15 -0.16
N LEU A 309 -11.21 -4.54 -0.78
CA LEU A 309 -12.45 -3.74 -0.72
C LEU A 309 -12.97 -3.61 0.72
N ALA A 310 -12.96 -4.70 1.50
CA ALA A 310 -13.41 -4.66 2.89
C ALA A 310 -12.59 -3.67 3.74
N ILE A 311 -11.26 -3.65 3.58
CA ILE A 311 -10.36 -2.68 4.23
C ILE A 311 -10.74 -1.25 3.81
N GLY A 312 -10.94 -1.03 2.50
CA GLY A 312 -11.35 0.27 1.98
C GLY A 312 -12.70 0.75 2.53
N LEU A 313 -13.69 -0.14 2.62
CA LEU A 313 -14.99 0.20 3.21
C LEU A 313 -14.90 0.54 4.70
N LYS A 314 -13.98 -0.07 5.46
CA LYS A 314 -13.70 0.33 6.86
C LYS A 314 -13.17 1.76 6.95
N ALA A 315 -12.52 2.29 5.90
CA ALA A 315 -12.03 3.66 5.84
C ALA A 315 -13.16 4.71 5.80
N VAL A 316 -14.36 4.36 5.31
CA VAL A 316 -15.48 5.31 5.13
C VAL A 316 -15.85 6.02 6.45
N SER A 317 -15.84 5.31 7.57
CA SER A 317 -16.11 5.90 8.88
C SER A 317 -15.06 6.92 9.30
N ALA A 318 -13.77 6.65 9.00
CA ALA A 318 -12.68 7.57 9.31
C ALA A 318 -12.74 8.83 8.41
N ILE A 319 -13.09 8.67 7.14
CA ILE A 319 -13.31 9.80 6.21
C ILE A 319 -14.47 10.66 6.72
N ALA A 320 -15.61 10.06 7.04
CA ALA A 320 -16.77 10.78 7.56
C ALA A 320 -16.44 11.58 8.82
N TYR A 321 -15.78 10.95 9.78
CA TYR A 321 -15.34 11.61 11.02
C TYR A 321 -14.41 12.81 10.75
N THR A 322 -13.43 12.67 9.85
CA THR A 322 -12.50 13.75 9.52
C THR A 322 -13.20 14.93 8.84
N ILE A 323 -14.19 14.66 7.97
CA ILE A 323 -14.97 15.72 7.32
C ILE A 323 -15.91 16.41 8.31
N ASP A 324 -16.52 15.65 9.23
CA ASP A 324 -17.40 16.22 10.26
C ASP A 324 -16.65 17.10 11.25
N GLU A 325 -15.46 16.70 11.68
CA GLU A 325 -14.58 17.55 12.54
C GLU A 325 -14.08 18.80 11.79
N GLY A 326 -13.83 18.69 10.49
CA GLY A 326 -13.44 19.79 9.62
C GLY A 326 -14.61 20.67 9.15
N CYS A 327 -15.79 20.52 9.75
CA CYS A 327 -17.08 21.09 9.31
C CYS A 327 -17.06 22.56 8.85
N SER A 328 -16.26 23.45 9.48
CA SER A 328 -16.19 24.85 9.08
C SER A 328 -15.63 25.06 7.66
N HIS A 329 -14.77 24.16 7.21
CA HIS A 329 -14.15 24.20 5.88
C HIS A 329 -14.99 23.50 4.80
N PHE A 330 -15.85 22.55 5.20
CA PHE A 330 -16.67 21.75 4.30
C PHE A 330 -18.16 22.13 4.31
N GLN A 331 -18.57 23.11 5.13
CA GLN A 331 -19.98 23.49 5.43
C GLN A 331 -20.87 23.82 4.22
N ASN A 332 -20.29 24.14 3.06
CA ASN A 332 -21.05 24.48 1.86
C ASN A 332 -20.90 23.45 0.72
N ARG A 333 -20.34 22.26 1.01
CA ARG A 333 -20.06 21.21 0.02
C ARG A 333 -21.06 20.06 0.15
N GLY A 334 -22.29 20.31 -0.33
CA GLY A 334 -23.39 19.31 -0.32
C GLY A 334 -23.06 18.00 -1.07
N ASP A 335 -22.10 18.05 -2.00
CA ASP A 335 -21.69 16.89 -2.78
C ASP A 335 -20.84 15.93 -1.94
N LEU A 336 -19.91 16.42 -1.12
CA LEU A 336 -19.14 15.57 -0.16
C LEU A 336 -20.08 14.82 0.80
N SER A 337 -21.03 15.52 1.41
CA SER A 337 -21.99 14.90 2.33
C SER A 337 -22.87 13.86 1.64
N ARG A 338 -23.24 14.09 0.36
CA ARG A 338 -24.03 13.13 -0.43
C ARG A 338 -23.24 11.85 -0.70
N SER A 339 -22.00 11.97 -1.17
CA SER A 339 -21.14 10.83 -1.46
C SER A 339 -20.86 10.01 -0.21
N ILE A 340 -20.54 10.65 0.93
CA ILE A 340 -20.33 9.95 2.20
C ILE A 340 -21.58 9.23 2.67
N ASN A 341 -22.76 9.87 2.65
CA ASN A 341 -24.00 9.24 3.06
C ASN A 341 -24.34 8.03 2.19
N LEU A 342 -24.02 8.07 0.90
CA LEU A 342 -24.19 6.93 0.01
C LEU A 342 -23.23 5.80 0.39
N LEU A 343 -21.96 6.10 0.60
CA LEU A 343 -20.96 5.13 0.96
C LEU A 343 -21.26 4.45 2.30
N GLN A 344 -21.71 5.22 3.31
CA GLN A 344 -22.08 4.70 4.63
C GLN A 344 -23.21 3.64 4.58
N ARG A 345 -24.10 3.72 3.60
CA ARG A 345 -25.18 2.71 3.43
C ARG A 345 -24.66 1.34 3.01
N HIS A 346 -23.44 1.27 2.51
CA HIS A 346 -22.84 0.06 1.96
C HIS A 346 -21.67 -0.48 2.79
N VAL A 347 -21.33 0.13 3.93
CA VAL A 347 -20.19 -0.32 4.75
C VAL A 347 -20.33 -1.74 5.29
N SER A 348 -21.58 -2.23 5.47
CA SER A 348 -21.87 -3.60 5.92
C SER A 348 -21.34 -4.67 4.95
N ILE A 349 -21.13 -4.34 3.68
CA ILE A 349 -20.51 -5.24 2.69
C ILE A 349 -19.12 -5.69 3.17
N ALA A 350 -18.40 -4.87 3.92
CA ALA A 350 -17.12 -5.26 4.50
C ALA A 350 -17.27 -6.46 5.45
N ASP A 351 -18.31 -6.46 6.30
CA ASP A 351 -18.55 -7.53 7.25
C ASP A 351 -19.02 -8.82 6.55
N ASP A 352 -19.81 -8.69 5.49
CA ASP A 352 -20.22 -9.83 4.65
C ASP A 352 -19.00 -10.48 3.99
N ILE A 353 -18.09 -9.70 3.41
CA ILE A 353 -16.83 -10.19 2.80
C ILE A 353 -15.96 -10.89 3.85
N ILE A 354 -15.74 -10.24 5.00
CA ILE A 354 -14.93 -10.79 6.09
C ILE A 354 -15.52 -12.12 6.56
N SER A 355 -16.83 -12.19 6.78
CA SER A 355 -17.51 -13.39 7.26
C SER A 355 -17.35 -14.57 6.31
N VAL A 356 -17.48 -14.34 5.00
CA VAL A 356 -17.26 -15.38 3.98
C VAL A 356 -15.83 -15.90 4.06
N TRP A 357 -14.83 -15.02 4.01
CA TRP A 357 -13.44 -15.46 3.94
C TRP A 357 -12.91 -16.01 5.26
N LEU A 358 -13.50 -15.65 6.39
CA LEU A 358 -13.27 -16.30 7.69
C LEU A 358 -13.62 -17.79 7.64
N ALA A 359 -14.81 -18.13 7.14
CA ALA A 359 -15.23 -19.52 7.02
C ALA A 359 -14.29 -20.34 6.12
N TYR A 360 -13.79 -19.75 5.02
CA TYR A 360 -12.83 -20.42 4.14
C TYR A 360 -11.42 -20.54 4.74
N ALA A 361 -10.99 -19.58 5.54
CA ALA A 361 -9.74 -19.63 6.28
C ALA A 361 -9.76 -20.78 7.31
N GLU A 362 -10.86 -20.92 8.07
CA GLU A 362 -11.03 -21.98 9.07
C GLU A 362 -11.03 -23.39 8.46
N HIS A 363 -11.68 -23.56 7.30
CA HIS A 363 -11.72 -24.85 6.60
C HIS A 363 -10.45 -25.11 5.77
N ARG A 364 -9.53 -24.17 5.67
CA ARG A 364 -8.30 -24.24 4.85
C ARG A 364 -8.57 -24.73 3.43
N ASP A 365 -9.58 -24.15 2.79
CA ASP A 365 -9.98 -24.48 1.43
C ASP A 365 -8.83 -24.34 0.42
N LYS A 366 -8.88 -25.08 -0.69
CA LYS A 366 -7.82 -25.08 -1.71
C LYS A 366 -7.62 -23.70 -2.34
N SER A 367 -8.70 -22.96 -2.58
CA SER A 367 -8.64 -21.59 -3.14
C SER A 367 -7.98 -20.60 -2.16
N TRP A 368 -8.22 -20.76 -0.86
CA TRP A 368 -7.55 -20.00 0.19
C TRP A 368 -6.05 -20.29 0.26
N ARG A 369 -5.68 -21.58 0.24
CA ARG A 369 -4.28 -22.02 0.36
C ARG A 369 -3.42 -21.59 -0.84
N ALA A 370 -3.99 -21.46 -2.02
CA ALA A 370 -3.25 -21.02 -3.21
C ALA A 370 -2.61 -19.64 -3.05
N HIS A 371 -3.19 -18.79 -2.18
CA HIS A 371 -2.73 -17.44 -1.89
C HIS A 371 -2.68 -17.19 -0.37
N GLN A 372 -2.27 -18.20 0.41
CA GLN A 372 -2.44 -18.20 1.86
C GLN A 372 -1.82 -16.97 2.54
N ASP A 373 -0.55 -16.64 2.23
CA ASP A 373 0.16 -15.55 2.89
C ASP A 373 -0.55 -14.20 2.71
N ILE A 374 -0.91 -13.86 1.48
CA ILE A 374 -1.60 -12.61 1.19
C ILE A 374 -3.04 -12.62 1.75
N ASN A 375 -3.75 -13.75 1.68
CA ASN A 375 -5.11 -13.85 2.19
C ASN A 375 -5.17 -13.66 3.71
N GLU A 376 -4.26 -14.30 4.46
CA GLU A 376 -4.19 -14.17 5.92
C GLU A 376 -3.84 -12.75 6.35
N VAL A 377 -2.85 -12.14 5.70
CA VAL A 377 -2.44 -10.77 6.03
C VAL A 377 -3.55 -9.77 5.70
N MET A 378 -4.21 -9.89 4.53
CA MET A 378 -5.32 -9.01 4.15
C MET A 378 -6.53 -9.20 5.07
N LEU A 379 -6.83 -10.44 5.51
CA LEU A 379 -7.89 -10.69 6.48
C LEU A 379 -7.56 -10.07 7.84
N ALA A 380 -6.32 -10.23 8.33
CA ALA A 380 -5.88 -9.58 9.56
C ALA A 380 -6.01 -8.05 9.47
N THR A 381 -5.61 -7.45 8.34
CA THR A 381 -5.77 -6.00 8.12
C THR A 381 -7.24 -5.59 8.14
N ALA A 382 -8.15 -6.37 7.52
CA ALA A 382 -9.58 -6.08 7.53
C ALA A 382 -10.20 -6.16 8.93
N LEU A 383 -9.65 -7.01 9.81
CA LEU A 383 -10.09 -7.16 11.21
C LEU A 383 -9.57 -6.03 12.11
N ILE A 384 -8.34 -5.56 11.88
CA ILE A 384 -7.64 -4.55 12.70
C ILE A 384 -7.02 -3.45 11.81
N PRO A 385 -7.79 -2.64 11.11
CA PRO A 385 -7.30 -1.78 10.03
C PRO A 385 -6.65 -0.46 10.49
N ASN A 386 -6.68 -0.09 11.80
CA ASN A 386 -6.45 1.28 12.23
C ASN A 386 -5.05 1.80 11.86
N THR A 387 -3.97 1.07 12.14
CA THR A 387 -2.61 1.50 11.78
C THR A 387 -2.47 1.63 10.26
N PHE A 388 -3.06 0.72 9.49
CA PHE A 388 -3.02 0.79 8.02
C PHE A 388 -3.82 1.98 7.46
N LEU A 389 -4.93 2.37 8.08
CA LEU A 389 -5.78 3.47 7.60
C LEU A 389 -5.36 4.85 8.15
N SER A 390 -4.46 4.91 9.12
CA SER A 390 -4.06 6.16 9.76
C SER A 390 -2.79 6.74 9.16
N ILE A 391 -2.61 8.06 9.27
CA ILE A 391 -1.37 8.76 8.95
C ILE A 391 -0.85 9.45 10.21
N GLY A 392 0.40 9.17 10.58
CA GLY A 392 1.16 9.95 11.55
C GLY A 392 0.55 10.04 12.95
N ARG A 393 -0.43 9.23 13.29
CA ARG A 393 -0.96 9.17 14.65
C ARG A 393 -0.05 8.32 15.51
N ALA A 394 0.63 8.97 16.47
CA ALA A 394 1.14 8.23 17.63
C ALA A 394 -0.05 7.45 18.23
N ILE A 395 0.15 6.14 18.43
CA ILE A 395 -0.85 5.30 19.10
C ILE A 395 -1.17 5.97 20.44
N PRO A 396 -2.43 6.27 20.74
CA PRO A 396 -2.78 6.80 22.05
C PRO A 396 -2.25 5.82 23.10
N GLN A 397 -1.35 6.27 23.97
CA GLN A 397 -0.99 5.49 25.13
C GLN A 397 -2.29 5.19 25.85
N GLN A 398 -2.72 3.93 25.84
CA GLN A 398 -3.82 3.52 26.69
C GLN A 398 -3.41 3.90 28.11
N LYS A 399 -4.22 4.73 28.75
CA LYS A 399 -4.11 4.96 30.19
C LYS A 399 -4.14 3.58 30.84
N LEU A 400 -3.02 3.19 31.41
CA LEU A 400 -2.92 2.08 32.35
C LEU A 400 -3.93 2.21 33.46
#